data_882d5c14d57aa4dc60a7cf3c9bc0445a
#
_entry.id   882d5c14d57aa4dc60a7cf3c9bc0445a
#
_cell.length_a   1.000
_cell.length_b   1.000
_cell.length_c   1.000
_cell.angle_alpha   90.00
_cell.angle_beta   90.00
_cell.angle_gamma   90.00
#
_symmetry.space_group_name_H-M   'P 1'
#
loop_
_entity.id
_entity.type
_entity.pdbx_description
1 polymer ?
#
loop_
_entity_poly.entity_id
_entity_poly.type
_entity_poly.pdbx_seq_one_letter_code
_entity_poly.pdbx_strand_id
1 'polypeptide(L)'
;RPHSHILEINAGTGIDAMHFVSQGHPVHATDISDGMIGQIKRKIELNHLSHRLTCQQLSFTDLDQVVVRDFDYVFSNFGGLNCLGDLTLMTRHLPLLLKESAYITLVIMPPVSPWELLSVLNGNWRSAFRRLSKNGVLAHVENEYLQTYYHSVSSICSAFGHSFKLIALEGLAAVSPPPYRRDIAIRHPGRYGLLRKLDRLLV
;
A
#
# COMPACT_ATOMS: atom_id res chain seq x y z
N ARG A 1 11.59 2.23 15.75
CA ARG A 1 11.50 2.51 17.19
C ARG A 1 10.82 1.31 17.86
N PRO A 2 11.31 0.77 18.98
CA PRO A 2 10.60 -0.29 19.68
C PRO A 2 9.25 0.24 20.19
N HIS A 3 8.20 -0.60 20.12
CA HIS A 3 6.85 -0.29 20.57
C HIS A 3 6.16 0.92 19.93
N SER A 4 6.45 1.20 18.64
CA SER A 4 5.72 2.23 17.90
C SER A 4 4.24 1.88 17.77
N HIS A 5 3.35 2.84 18.04
CA HIS A 5 1.93 2.70 17.80
C HIS A 5 1.63 2.92 16.33
N ILE A 6 1.07 1.92 15.66
CA ILE A 6 0.92 1.87 14.21
C ILE A 6 -0.55 2.00 13.82
N LEU A 7 -0.84 2.89 12.88
CA LEU A 7 -2.10 2.90 12.13
C LEU A 7 -1.87 2.19 10.79
N GLU A 8 -2.56 1.09 10.57
CA GLU A 8 -2.60 0.43 9.27
C GLU A 8 -3.87 0.82 8.51
N ILE A 9 -3.69 1.42 7.34
CA ILE A 9 -4.77 1.87 6.46
C ILE A 9 -4.95 0.83 5.36
N ASN A 10 -6.21 0.50 5.03
CA ASN A 10 -6.57 -0.57 4.08
C ASN A 10 -5.87 -1.90 4.41
N ALA A 11 -6.03 -2.33 5.64
CA ALA A 11 -5.34 -3.49 6.23
C ALA A 11 -5.72 -4.84 5.60
N GLY A 12 -6.79 -4.89 4.81
CA GLY A 12 -7.29 -6.12 4.21
C GLY A 12 -7.56 -7.18 5.28
N THR A 13 -6.99 -8.36 5.10
CA THR A 13 -7.14 -9.44 6.08
C THR A 13 -6.26 -9.29 7.32
N GLY A 14 -5.49 -8.20 7.47
CA GLY A 14 -4.62 -7.92 8.61
C GLY A 14 -3.34 -8.75 8.64
N ILE A 15 -2.75 -9.07 7.50
CA ILE A 15 -1.48 -9.82 7.44
C ILE A 15 -0.35 -8.97 7.99
N ASP A 16 -0.25 -7.72 7.55
CA ASP A 16 0.79 -6.78 7.98
C ASP A 16 0.56 -6.37 9.45
N ALA A 17 -0.70 -6.15 9.88
CA ALA A 17 -1.06 -5.93 11.28
C ALA A 17 -0.53 -7.04 12.18
N MET A 18 -0.77 -8.30 11.83
CA MET A 18 -0.26 -9.46 12.58
C MET A 18 1.26 -9.50 12.61
N HIS A 19 1.93 -9.14 11.52
CA HIS A 19 3.38 -9.04 11.47
C HIS A 19 3.90 -7.97 12.44
N PHE A 20 3.37 -6.75 12.40
CA PHE A 20 3.77 -5.68 13.32
C PHE A 20 3.53 -6.05 14.80
N VAL A 21 2.39 -6.66 15.09
CA VAL A 21 2.09 -7.13 16.46
C VAL A 21 3.10 -8.19 16.92
N SER A 22 3.53 -9.10 16.03
CA SER A 22 4.55 -10.10 16.35
C SER A 22 5.92 -9.48 16.64
N GLN A 23 6.19 -8.29 16.10
CA GLN A 23 7.40 -7.49 16.38
C GLN A 23 7.24 -6.61 17.64
N GLY A 24 6.12 -6.69 18.34
CA GLY A 24 5.89 -5.97 19.59
C GLY A 24 5.25 -4.59 19.45
N HIS A 25 4.75 -4.24 18.26
CA HIS A 25 4.07 -2.98 17.99
C HIS A 25 2.57 -3.08 18.25
N PRO A 26 1.94 -2.18 19.03
CA PRO A 26 0.50 -2.06 19.02
C PRO A 26 0.02 -1.49 17.68
N VAL A 27 -1.07 -2.07 17.15
CA VAL A 27 -1.63 -1.72 15.85
C VAL A 27 -3.11 -1.40 15.95
N HIS A 28 -3.53 -0.34 15.27
CA HIS A 28 -4.93 -0.06 14.95
C HIS A 28 -5.12 -0.21 13.44
N ALA A 29 -5.87 -1.23 13.03
CA ALA A 29 -6.07 -1.56 11.62
C ALA A 29 -7.41 -1.02 11.13
N THR A 30 -7.43 -0.37 9.95
CA THR A 30 -8.67 0.10 9.32
C THR A 30 -8.84 -0.50 7.94
N ASP A 31 -10.08 -0.86 7.61
CA ASP A 31 -10.48 -1.28 6.27
C ASP A 31 -11.95 -0.95 6.04
N ILE A 32 -12.35 -0.66 4.81
CA ILE A 32 -13.73 -0.37 4.46
C ILE A 32 -14.60 -1.63 4.43
N SER A 33 -14.01 -2.78 4.14
CA SER A 33 -14.69 -4.06 3.96
C SER A 33 -15.04 -4.70 5.31
N ASP A 34 -16.33 -4.93 5.54
CA ASP A 34 -16.81 -5.67 6.71
C ASP A 34 -16.21 -7.08 6.79
N GLY A 35 -16.14 -7.77 5.65
CA GLY A 35 -15.53 -9.10 5.58
C GLY A 35 -14.05 -9.13 5.97
N MET A 36 -13.27 -8.08 5.60
CA MET A 36 -11.87 -7.96 6.00
C MET A 36 -11.74 -7.67 7.50
N ILE A 37 -12.53 -6.75 8.02
CA ILE A 37 -12.59 -6.45 9.46
C ILE A 37 -13.01 -7.69 10.26
N GLY A 38 -13.97 -8.47 9.76
CA GLY A 38 -14.36 -9.74 10.37
C GLY A 38 -13.21 -10.75 10.48
N GLN A 39 -12.36 -10.82 9.44
CA GLN A 39 -11.16 -11.67 9.47
C GLN A 39 -10.13 -11.17 10.48
N ILE A 40 -9.92 -9.86 10.60
CA ILE A 40 -9.01 -9.28 11.60
C ILE A 40 -9.52 -9.58 13.00
N LYS A 41 -10.82 -9.35 13.29
CA LYS A 41 -11.45 -9.66 14.60
C LYS A 41 -11.25 -11.12 14.98
N ARG A 42 -11.48 -12.04 14.04
CA ARG A 42 -11.25 -13.47 14.28
C ARG A 42 -9.79 -13.79 14.61
N LYS A 43 -8.82 -13.14 13.95
CA LYS A 43 -7.39 -13.29 14.28
C LYS A 43 -7.06 -12.75 15.67
N ILE A 44 -7.64 -11.61 16.06
CA ILE A 44 -7.49 -11.03 17.40
C ILE A 44 -7.95 -12.02 18.46
N GLU A 45 -9.14 -12.60 18.29
CA GLU A 45 -9.73 -13.56 19.23
C GLU A 45 -8.89 -14.83 19.33
N LEU A 46 -8.60 -15.48 18.20
CA LEU A 46 -7.85 -16.73 18.13
C LEU A 46 -6.44 -16.64 18.73
N ASN A 47 -5.81 -15.48 18.68
CA ASN A 47 -4.44 -15.27 19.16
C ASN A 47 -4.37 -14.45 20.46
N HIS A 48 -5.51 -14.14 21.08
CA HIS A 48 -5.61 -13.35 22.34
C HIS A 48 -4.88 -12.00 22.25
N LEU A 49 -5.03 -11.28 21.11
CA LEU A 49 -4.29 -10.06 20.81
C LEU A 49 -5.05 -8.76 21.11
N SER A 50 -6.19 -8.79 21.79
CA SER A 50 -7.04 -7.63 22.04
C SER A 50 -6.33 -6.43 22.73
N HIS A 51 -5.23 -6.70 23.42
CA HIS A 51 -4.41 -5.68 24.07
C HIS A 51 -3.36 -5.03 23.14
N ARG A 52 -3.17 -5.54 21.92
CA ARG A 52 -2.15 -5.05 20.95
C ARG A 52 -2.69 -4.80 19.55
N LEU A 53 -3.81 -5.42 19.18
CA LEU A 53 -4.43 -5.24 17.89
C LEU A 53 -5.89 -4.86 18.06
N THR A 54 -6.22 -3.71 17.53
CA THR A 54 -7.60 -3.23 17.42
C THR A 54 -7.95 -3.00 15.97
N CYS A 55 -9.22 -3.03 15.60
CA CYS A 55 -9.62 -2.72 14.24
C CYS A 55 -10.93 -1.93 14.20
N GLN A 56 -11.07 -1.14 13.15
CA GLN A 56 -12.24 -0.31 12.90
C GLN A 56 -12.63 -0.41 11.41
N GLN A 57 -13.92 -0.64 11.14
CA GLN A 57 -14.43 -0.52 9.78
C GLN A 57 -14.52 0.95 9.40
N LEU A 58 -13.69 1.38 8.45
CA LEU A 58 -13.55 2.78 8.09
C LEU A 58 -12.92 2.93 6.71
N SER A 59 -13.45 3.88 5.91
CA SER A 59 -12.77 4.32 4.71
C SER A 59 -11.52 5.16 5.05
N PHE A 60 -10.48 5.04 4.28
CA PHE A 60 -9.31 5.93 4.40
C PHE A 60 -9.63 7.41 4.05
N THR A 61 -10.81 7.71 3.50
CA THR A 61 -11.29 9.10 3.33
C THR A 61 -11.89 9.70 4.59
N ASP A 62 -12.22 8.88 5.58
CA ASP A 62 -12.94 9.25 6.81
C ASP A 62 -12.05 9.06 8.05
N LEU A 63 -10.74 9.20 7.89
CA LEU A 63 -9.75 8.99 8.96
C LEU A 63 -9.93 9.92 10.17
N ASP A 64 -10.68 11.02 10.05
CA ASP A 64 -11.08 11.86 11.18
C ASP A 64 -11.93 11.09 12.20
N GLN A 65 -12.62 10.02 11.78
CA GLN A 65 -13.43 9.15 12.62
C GLN A 65 -12.63 8.03 13.32
N VAL A 66 -11.32 7.92 13.06
CA VAL A 66 -10.47 6.97 13.79
C VAL A 66 -10.51 7.32 15.27
N VAL A 67 -10.90 6.34 16.11
CA VAL A 67 -11.10 6.55 17.55
C VAL A 67 -9.80 6.68 18.34
N VAL A 68 -8.70 6.21 17.76
CA VAL A 68 -7.36 6.23 18.36
C VAL A 68 -6.54 7.37 17.76
N ARG A 69 -5.63 7.95 18.54
CA ARG A 69 -4.75 9.06 18.14
C ARG A 69 -3.31 8.78 18.55
N ASP A 70 -2.44 9.71 18.24
CA ASP A 70 -1.04 9.70 18.66
C ASP A 70 -0.26 8.48 18.12
N PHE A 71 -0.40 8.23 16.80
CA PHE A 71 0.35 7.20 16.13
C PHE A 71 1.79 7.66 15.85
N ASP A 72 2.74 6.75 16.03
CA ASP A 72 4.15 6.93 15.68
C ASP A 72 4.41 6.59 14.20
N TYR A 73 3.53 5.78 13.61
CA TYR A 73 3.74 5.25 12.27
C TYR A 73 2.41 4.99 11.56
N VAL A 74 2.34 5.36 10.28
CA VAL A 74 1.25 4.96 9.38
C VAL A 74 1.80 4.01 8.32
N PHE A 75 1.07 2.95 8.07
CA PHE A 75 1.40 1.96 7.05
C PHE A 75 0.21 1.69 6.13
N SER A 76 0.48 1.58 4.83
CA SER A 76 -0.49 1.15 3.82
C SER A 76 0.23 0.35 2.75
N ASN A 77 -0.25 -0.86 2.48
CA ASN A 77 0.39 -1.81 1.58
C ASN A 77 -0.53 -2.21 0.41
N PHE A 78 0.01 -3.00 -0.50
CA PHE A 78 -0.68 -3.64 -1.64
C PHE A 78 -1.43 -2.69 -2.58
N GLY A 79 -1.09 -1.41 -2.59
CA GLY A 79 -1.69 -0.46 -3.53
C GLY A 79 -3.17 -0.16 -3.29
N GLY A 80 -3.69 -0.39 -2.07
CA GLY A 80 -5.09 -0.07 -1.74
C GLY A 80 -5.40 1.42 -1.93
N LEU A 81 -4.44 2.32 -1.68
CA LEU A 81 -4.59 3.75 -1.95
C LEU A 81 -4.69 4.10 -3.44
N ASN A 82 -4.39 3.17 -4.34
CA ASN A 82 -4.64 3.35 -5.77
C ASN A 82 -6.13 3.29 -6.14
N CYS A 83 -7.02 2.93 -5.23
CA CYS A 83 -8.46 3.09 -5.42
C CYS A 83 -8.93 4.54 -5.27
N LEU A 84 -8.06 5.45 -4.81
CA LEU A 84 -8.37 6.86 -4.58
C LEU A 84 -7.75 7.74 -5.66
N GLY A 85 -8.56 8.51 -6.38
CA GLY A 85 -8.09 9.41 -7.44
C GLY A 85 -7.42 10.68 -6.89
N ASP A 86 -7.86 11.13 -5.72
CA ASP A 86 -7.32 12.30 -5.01
C ASP A 86 -6.84 11.90 -3.60
N LEU A 87 -5.53 11.79 -3.43
CA LEU A 87 -4.92 11.43 -2.15
C LEU A 87 -5.10 12.48 -1.06
N THR A 88 -5.46 13.73 -1.41
CA THR A 88 -5.70 14.78 -0.42
C THR A 88 -6.86 14.45 0.51
N LEU A 89 -7.83 13.67 0.01
CA LEU A 89 -8.96 13.19 0.80
C LEU A 89 -8.53 12.33 2.03
N MET A 90 -7.39 11.66 1.91
CA MET A 90 -6.80 10.89 2.99
C MET A 90 -5.76 11.70 3.79
N THR A 91 -4.83 12.36 3.07
CA THR A 91 -3.67 12.99 3.73
C THR A 91 -4.04 14.16 4.63
N ARG A 92 -5.13 14.87 4.35
CA ARG A 92 -5.65 16.00 5.16
C ARG A 92 -5.96 15.61 6.62
N HIS A 93 -6.24 14.34 6.89
CA HIS A 93 -6.59 13.86 8.23
C HIS A 93 -5.36 13.43 9.04
N LEU A 94 -4.23 13.12 8.37
CA LEU A 94 -3.05 12.56 9.02
C LEU A 94 -2.44 13.44 10.11
N PRO A 95 -2.37 14.79 9.97
CA PRO A 95 -1.81 15.63 11.02
C PRO A 95 -2.55 15.53 12.37
N LEU A 96 -3.84 15.19 12.35
CA LEU A 96 -4.65 15.03 13.55
C LEU A 96 -4.48 13.67 14.24
N LEU A 97 -3.90 12.71 13.54
CA LEU A 97 -3.73 11.33 13.99
C LEU A 97 -2.33 11.03 14.48
N LEU A 98 -1.35 11.80 14.02
CA LEU A 98 0.07 11.50 14.14
C LEU A 98 0.72 12.33 15.23
N LYS A 99 1.67 11.74 15.92
CA LYS A 99 2.63 12.47 16.75
C LYS A 99 3.57 13.30 15.89
N GLU A 100 4.19 14.31 16.50
CA GLU A 100 5.33 14.98 15.88
C GLU A 100 6.43 13.96 15.54
N SER A 101 7.06 14.13 14.38
CA SER A 101 8.10 13.22 13.88
C SER A 101 7.65 11.77 13.68
N ALA A 102 6.36 11.52 13.47
CA ALA A 102 5.86 10.22 13.02
C ALA A 102 6.32 9.90 11.59
N TYR A 103 6.35 8.63 11.25
CA TYR A 103 6.71 8.16 9.91
C TYR A 103 5.48 7.62 9.18
N ILE A 104 5.53 7.70 7.86
CA ILE A 104 4.50 7.16 6.98
C ILE A 104 5.19 6.34 5.89
N THR A 105 4.75 5.11 5.69
CA THR A 105 5.18 4.28 4.54
C THR A 105 3.96 3.86 3.75
N LEU A 106 3.97 4.18 2.46
CA LEU A 106 2.89 3.84 1.53
C LEU A 106 3.46 3.03 0.38
N VAL A 107 2.81 1.92 0.06
CA VAL A 107 3.10 1.16 -1.15
C VAL A 107 2.05 1.51 -2.20
N ILE A 108 2.46 2.29 -3.20
CA ILE A 108 1.58 2.85 -4.24
C ILE A 108 2.08 2.44 -5.62
N MET A 109 1.16 2.06 -6.49
CA MET A 109 1.49 1.72 -7.88
C MET A 109 1.74 2.99 -8.70
N PRO A 110 2.90 3.09 -9.39
CA PRO A 110 3.25 4.24 -10.19
C PRO A 110 2.55 4.23 -11.56
N PRO A 111 2.50 5.40 -12.26
CA PRO A 111 1.93 5.51 -13.61
C PRO A 111 2.77 4.84 -14.70
N VAL A 112 3.99 4.45 -14.40
CA VAL A 112 4.89 3.77 -15.33
C VAL A 112 5.30 2.42 -14.76
N SER A 113 5.13 1.36 -15.55
CA SER A 113 5.61 0.02 -15.24
C SER A 113 6.50 -0.47 -16.39
N PRO A 114 7.79 -0.74 -16.16
CA PRO A 114 8.69 -1.25 -17.19
C PRO A 114 8.16 -2.52 -17.86
N TRP A 115 7.53 -3.40 -17.10
CA TRP A 115 6.97 -4.65 -17.61
C TRP A 115 5.74 -4.44 -18.50
N GLU A 116 4.92 -3.44 -18.22
CA GLU A 116 3.80 -3.07 -19.10
C GLU A 116 4.30 -2.36 -20.36
N LEU A 117 5.36 -1.56 -20.27
CA LEU A 117 6.00 -0.95 -21.44
C LEU A 117 6.56 -2.00 -22.40
N LEU A 118 7.09 -3.11 -21.91
CA LEU A 118 7.54 -4.21 -22.76
C LEU A 118 6.41 -4.82 -23.61
N SER A 119 5.15 -4.62 -23.25
CA SER A 119 4.01 -5.08 -24.05
C SER A 119 3.89 -4.38 -25.41
N VAL A 120 4.52 -3.22 -25.56
CA VAL A 120 4.65 -2.53 -26.85
C VAL A 120 5.33 -3.42 -27.89
N LEU A 121 6.35 -4.18 -27.49
CA LEU A 121 7.07 -5.10 -28.37
C LEU A 121 6.18 -6.19 -28.94
N ASN A 122 5.06 -6.47 -28.30
CA ASN A 122 4.03 -7.41 -28.73
C ASN A 122 2.83 -6.71 -29.39
N GLY A 123 2.97 -5.43 -29.77
CA GLY A 123 1.90 -4.63 -30.39
C GLY A 123 0.78 -4.17 -29.46
N ASN A 124 0.90 -4.41 -28.15
CA ASN A 124 -0.15 -4.06 -27.17
C ASN A 124 0.09 -2.68 -26.54
N TRP A 125 -0.08 -1.62 -27.33
CA TRP A 125 0.07 -0.22 -26.91
C TRP A 125 -0.91 0.20 -25.81
N ARG A 126 -2.16 -0.32 -25.84
CA ARG A 126 -3.16 -0.03 -24.82
C ARG A 126 -2.70 -0.45 -23.43
N SER A 127 -2.13 -1.65 -23.31
CA SER A 127 -1.62 -2.16 -22.05
C SER A 127 -0.43 -1.33 -21.54
N ALA A 128 0.46 -0.95 -22.45
CA ALA A 128 1.67 -0.19 -22.12
C ALA A 128 1.36 1.18 -21.49
N PHE A 129 0.35 1.89 -22.00
CA PHE A 129 0.06 3.27 -21.64
C PHE A 129 -1.21 3.42 -20.79
N ARG A 130 -1.89 2.34 -20.41
CA ARG A 130 -3.14 2.38 -19.64
C ARG A 130 -3.02 3.15 -18.33
N ARG A 131 -1.86 3.07 -17.68
CA ARG A 131 -1.59 3.71 -16.39
C ARG A 131 -1.48 5.24 -16.46
N LEU A 132 -1.33 5.80 -17.67
CA LEU A 132 -1.26 7.25 -17.86
C LEU A 132 -2.63 7.93 -17.91
N SER A 133 -3.72 7.15 -17.84
CA SER A 133 -5.08 7.68 -17.79
C SER A 133 -5.31 8.45 -16.48
N LYS A 134 -5.65 9.74 -16.60
CA LYS A 134 -6.03 10.59 -15.46
C LYS A 134 -7.35 10.16 -14.80
N ASN A 135 -8.22 9.50 -15.58
CA ASN A 135 -9.52 9.01 -15.10
C ASN A 135 -9.41 7.64 -14.43
N GLY A 136 -8.18 7.13 -14.24
CA GLY A 136 -7.94 5.78 -13.77
C GLY A 136 -8.28 4.70 -14.80
N VAL A 137 -8.19 3.47 -14.38
CA VAL A 137 -8.44 2.28 -15.19
C VAL A 137 -9.25 1.28 -14.36
N LEU A 138 -10.24 0.65 -14.95
CA LEU A 138 -10.92 -0.47 -14.32
C LEU A 138 -9.94 -1.67 -14.25
N ALA A 139 -9.56 -2.04 -13.06
CA ALA A 139 -8.79 -3.24 -12.77
C ALA A 139 -9.73 -4.35 -12.29
N HIS A 140 -9.53 -5.55 -12.80
CA HIS A 140 -10.25 -6.72 -12.33
C HIS A 140 -9.43 -7.39 -11.22
N VAL A 141 -9.98 -7.38 -10.01
CA VAL A 141 -9.36 -7.95 -8.82
C VAL A 141 -10.32 -8.98 -8.26
N GLU A 142 -9.89 -10.24 -8.25
CA GLU A 142 -10.73 -11.39 -7.91
C GLU A 142 -11.99 -11.44 -8.78
N ASN A 143 -13.16 -11.09 -8.30
CA ASN A 143 -14.41 -11.09 -9.06
C ASN A 143 -15.06 -9.69 -9.17
N GLU A 144 -14.31 -8.64 -8.82
CA GLU A 144 -14.81 -7.27 -8.81
C GLU A 144 -14.00 -6.36 -9.72
N TYR A 145 -14.66 -5.31 -10.24
CA TYR A 145 -14.01 -4.26 -10.99
C TYR A 145 -13.80 -3.06 -10.10
N LEU A 146 -12.53 -2.69 -9.88
CA LEU A 146 -12.14 -1.56 -9.06
C LEU A 146 -11.52 -0.47 -9.94
N GLN A 147 -11.99 0.76 -9.76
CA GLN A 147 -11.35 1.92 -10.37
C GLN A 147 -9.97 2.13 -9.74
N THR A 148 -8.93 2.05 -10.55
CA THR A 148 -7.54 2.11 -10.09
C THR A 148 -6.85 3.32 -10.70
N TYR A 149 -6.27 4.15 -9.84
CA TYR A 149 -5.51 5.36 -10.21
C TYR A 149 -4.02 5.13 -9.95
N TYR A 150 -3.18 5.72 -10.78
CA TYR A 150 -1.74 5.57 -10.67
C TYR A 150 -1.11 6.91 -10.32
N HIS A 151 -0.39 6.96 -9.20
CA HIS A 151 0.12 8.21 -8.66
C HIS A 151 1.62 8.35 -8.92
N SER A 152 2.02 9.51 -9.45
CA SER A 152 3.44 9.87 -9.54
C SER A 152 3.97 10.31 -8.18
N VAL A 153 5.28 10.21 -7.97
CA VAL A 153 5.93 10.72 -6.76
C VAL A 153 5.59 12.19 -6.53
N SER A 154 5.58 12.99 -7.60
CA SER A 154 5.21 14.41 -7.52
C SER A 154 3.78 14.61 -7.04
N SER A 155 2.80 13.83 -7.54
CA SER A 155 1.40 13.95 -7.10
C SER A 155 1.23 13.51 -5.65
N ILE A 156 1.95 12.46 -5.21
CA ILE A 156 1.96 12.03 -3.82
C ILE A 156 2.51 13.14 -2.93
N CYS A 157 3.70 13.68 -3.24
CA CYS A 157 4.29 14.78 -2.46
C CYS A 157 3.37 16.00 -2.40
N SER A 158 2.71 16.35 -3.51
CA SER A 158 1.74 17.46 -3.53
C SER A 158 0.55 17.22 -2.62
N ALA A 159 0.04 15.98 -2.56
CA ALA A 159 -1.08 15.64 -1.68
C ALA A 159 -0.72 15.69 -0.19
N PHE A 160 0.55 15.44 0.16
CA PHE A 160 1.03 15.57 1.54
C PHE A 160 1.34 17.03 1.95
N GLY A 161 1.53 17.92 0.98
CA GLY A 161 1.78 19.35 1.23
C GLY A 161 3.07 19.60 2.03
N HIS A 162 3.09 20.72 2.76
CA HIS A 162 4.28 21.16 3.52
C HIS A 162 4.42 20.53 4.91
N SER A 163 3.38 19.87 5.40
CA SER A 163 3.40 19.23 6.73
C SER A 163 4.23 17.97 6.79
N PHE A 164 4.60 17.41 5.64
CA PHE A 164 5.34 16.17 5.52
C PHE A 164 6.54 16.32 4.60
N LYS A 165 7.58 15.53 4.84
CA LYS A 165 8.79 15.50 4.02
C LYS A 165 9.03 14.09 3.50
N LEU A 166 9.23 13.93 2.19
CA LEU A 166 9.72 12.68 1.62
C LEU A 166 11.15 12.41 2.10
N ILE A 167 11.37 11.28 2.75
CA ILE A 167 12.67 10.89 3.31
C ILE A 167 13.32 9.75 2.55
N ALA A 168 12.52 8.87 1.93
CA ALA A 168 13.01 7.76 1.13
C ALA A 168 11.99 7.41 0.03
N LEU A 169 12.48 6.91 -1.08
CA LEU A 169 11.70 6.37 -2.18
C LEU A 169 12.36 5.07 -2.63
N GLU A 170 11.60 3.99 -2.62
CA GLU A 170 12.08 2.67 -3.02
C GLU A 170 11.24 2.09 -4.15
N GLY A 171 11.90 1.47 -5.13
CA GLY A 171 11.25 0.75 -6.22
C GLY A 171 11.04 -0.72 -5.86
N LEU A 172 9.82 -1.13 -5.59
CA LEU A 172 9.50 -2.53 -5.37
C LEU A 172 9.21 -3.25 -6.68
N ALA A 173 9.98 -4.28 -7.00
CA ALA A 173 9.84 -5.08 -8.24
C ALA A 173 9.78 -4.19 -9.50
N ALA A 174 10.64 -3.17 -9.57
CA ALA A 174 10.69 -2.24 -10.69
C ALA A 174 11.23 -2.91 -11.96
N VAL A 175 12.24 -3.77 -11.83
CA VAL A 175 12.92 -4.50 -12.92
C VAL A 175 12.63 -5.99 -12.87
N SER A 176 12.44 -6.58 -11.68
CA SER A 176 12.08 -7.99 -11.56
C SER A 176 10.65 -8.25 -12.07
N PRO A 177 10.39 -9.44 -12.62
CA PRO A 177 9.06 -9.80 -13.11
C PRO A 177 7.99 -9.69 -12.04
N PRO A 178 6.82 -9.14 -12.38
CA PRO A 178 5.72 -9.05 -11.45
C PRO A 178 5.20 -10.45 -11.05
N PRO A 179 4.50 -10.58 -9.93
CA PRO A 179 4.08 -11.88 -9.37
C PRO A 179 3.25 -12.75 -10.32
N TYR A 180 2.53 -12.15 -11.26
CA TYR A 180 1.74 -12.90 -12.26
C TYR A 180 2.62 -13.54 -13.36
N ARG A 181 3.92 -13.19 -13.44
CA ARG A 181 4.90 -13.77 -14.35
C ARG A 181 5.82 -14.77 -13.63
N ARG A 182 5.22 -15.65 -12.81
CA ARG A 182 5.95 -16.71 -12.09
C ARG A 182 6.69 -17.66 -13.02
N ASP A 183 6.24 -17.81 -14.27
CA ASP A 183 6.88 -18.57 -15.32
C ASP A 183 8.36 -18.18 -15.52
N ILE A 184 8.69 -16.91 -15.43
CA ILE A 184 10.06 -16.40 -15.63
C ILE A 184 10.97 -16.82 -14.45
N ALA A 185 10.46 -16.72 -13.22
CA ALA A 185 11.22 -17.13 -12.03
C ALA A 185 11.53 -18.63 -12.04
N ILE A 186 10.58 -19.46 -12.52
CA ILE A 186 10.71 -20.92 -12.59
C ILE A 186 11.63 -21.33 -13.74
N ARG A 187 11.43 -20.77 -14.96
CA ARG A 187 12.19 -21.14 -16.15
C ARG A 187 13.61 -20.60 -16.17
N HIS A 188 13.85 -19.44 -15.56
CA HIS A 188 15.13 -18.72 -15.59
C HIS A 188 15.55 -18.20 -14.22
N PRO A 189 15.79 -19.07 -13.20
CA PRO A 189 16.05 -18.65 -11.84
C PRO A 189 17.30 -17.77 -11.70
N GLY A 190 18.34 -18.01 -12.50
CA GLY A 190 19.55 -17.18 -12.49
C GLY A 190 19.29 -15.75 -12.99
N ARG A 191 18.55 -15.60 -14.09
CA ARG A 191 18.15 -14.27 -14.61
C ARG A 191 17.24 -13.54 -13.63
N TYR A 192 16.29 -14.26 -13.03
CA TYR A 192 15.42 -13.70 -11.98
C TYR A 192 16.22 -13.20 -10.79
N GLY A 193 17.20 -13.98 -10.33
CA GLY A 193 18.10 -13.58 -9.23
C GLY A 193 18.91 -12.31 -9.56
N LEU A 194 19.36 -12.15 -10.81
CA LEU A 194 20.05 -10.94 -11.25
C LEU A 194 19.12 -9.72 -11.26
N LEU A 195 17.90 -9.87 -11.79
CA LEU A 195 16.90 -8.78 -11.82
C LEU A 195 16.53 -8.33 -10.40
N ARG A 196 16.38 -9.26 -9.45
CA ARG A 196 16.18 -8.93 -8.03
C ARG A 196 17.36 -8.19 -7.40
N LYS A 197 18.59 -8.48 -7.82
CA LYS A 197 19.76 -7.70 -7.37
C LYS A 197 19.72 -6.28 -7.94
N LEU A 198 19.30 -6.11 -9.20
CA LEU A 198 19.14 -4.79 -9.81
C LEU A 198 18.03 -3.98 -9.09
N ASP A 199 16.90 -4.60 -8.73
CA ASP A 199 15.87 -3.91 -7.94
C ASP A 199 16.45 -3.32 -6.64
N ARG A 200 17.34 -4.06 -5.96
CA ARG A 200 18.00 -3.58 -4.74
C ARG A 200 19.01 -2.46 -4.95
N LEU A 201 19.53 -2.30 -6.17
CA LEU A 201 20.46 -1.23 -6.52
C LEU A 201 19.74 0.05 -6.97
N LEU A 202 18.45 -0.06 -7.31
CA LEU A 202 17.61 1.06 -7.70
C LEU A 202 16.86 1.68 -6.50
N VAL A 203 17.20 1.24 -5.31
CA VAL A 203 16.66 1.68 -4.02
C VAL A 203 17.50 2.83 -3.46
#